data_2cd40899499cf678af230c9c989077a7
#
_entry.id   2cd40899499cf678af230c9c989077a7
#
_cell.length_a   1.000
_cell.length_b   1.000
_cell.length_c   1.000
_cell.angle_alpha   90.00
_cell.angle_beta   90.00
_cell.angle_gamma   90.00
#
_symmetry.space_group_name_H-M   'P 1'
#
loop_
_entity.id
_entity.type
_entity.pdbx_description
1 polymer ?
#
loop_
_entity_poly.entity_id
_entity_poly.type
_entity_poly.pdbx_seq_one_letter_code
_entity_poly.pdbx_strand_id
1 'polypeptide(L)'
;MDIYVKKAIIHQFSPDDTDLYLADKFLNITPKIEEYLRKKIERVYSDEAKTGIFEEYNPFLKMITDDLLETSVALANRWKEEFVVSDNQKTNDLVFIQFSKEGVDHFAFLRIALRETLTHLGGEVDNPIKLTQNNLPGFGTGADEALVINLQSRKYHLIEKRIKFNGAFLNYFSENLLQEQPKISPKKSIKEIEKTAQRIAENFQQDDFQFQSKVKSAIFNQLEEENELSPEKLANDLFDNNLTARLSFVDQVKETIPDPVRFDEIDASRQLKKFENQKLSLSNGIELLVPNHVYEDAESVEFIQNENGTYSILIKNIEDIQNK
;
A
#
# COMPACT_ATOMS: atom_id res chain seq x y z
N MET A 1 -4.39 6.19 -16.31
CA MET A 1 -3.77 4.92 -16.80
C MET A 1 -4.61 4.41 -17.95
N ASP A 2 -3.97 4.13 -19.09
CA ASP A 2 -4.64 3.55 -20.25
C ASP A 2 -4.57 2.01 -20.15
N ILE A 3 -5.64 1.42 -19.62
CA ILE A 3 -5.78 -0.03 -19.39
C ILE A 3 -6.93 -0.56 -20.21
N TYR A 4 -6.66 -1.53 -21.07
CA TYR A 4 -7.65 -2.23 -21.89
C TYR A 4 -7.69 -3.72 -21.53
N VAL A 5 -8.83 -4.20 -21.03
CA VAL A 5 -9.04 -5.62 -20.66
C VAL A 5 -9.33 -6.45 -21.91
N LYS A 6 -8.46 -7.40 -22.22
CA LYS A 6 -8.58 -8.29 -23.39
C LYS A 6 -9.48 -9.50 -23.09
N LYS A 7 -9.18 -10.22 -22.01
CA LYS A 7 -9.88 -11.42 -21.57
C LYS A 7 -9.85 -11.51 -20.05
N ALA A 8 -10.88 -12.07 -19.45
CA ALA A 8 -10.90 -12.39 -18.02
C ALA A 8 -11.67 -13.70 -17.78
N ILE A 9 -11.29 -14.40 -16.71
CA ILE A 9 -11.96 -15.60 -16.22
C ILE A 9 -11.99 -15.59 -14.70
N ILE A 10 -13.04 -16.14 -14.09
CA ILE A 10 -13.19 -16.23 -12.63
C ILE A 10 -13.39 -17.69 -12.26
N HIS A 11 -12.59 -18.16 -11.32
CA HIS A 11 -12.81 -19.41 -10.59
C HIS A 11 -13.23 -19.09 -9.16
N GLN A 12 -13.95 -19.98 -8.50
CA GLN A 12 -14.41 -19.77 -7.13
C GLN A 12 -13.91 -20.88 -6.21
N PHE A 13 -13.35 -20.49 -5.08
CA PHE A 13 -12.98 -21.38 -3.99
C PHE A 13 -14.03 -21.29 -2.87
N SER A 14 -14.58 -22.45 -2.48
CA SER A 14 -15.48 -22.61 -1.35
C SER A 14 -14.72 -23.26 -0.18
N PRO A 15 -14.69 -22.65 1.00
CA PRO A 15 -14.07 -23.28 2.17
C PRO A 15 -14.90 -24.43 2.76
N ASP A 16 -16.22 -24.47 2.52
CA ASP A 16 -17.13 -25.43 3.15
C ASP A 16 -16.84 -26.87 2.70
N ASP A 17 -16.52 -27.06 1.43
CA ASP A 17 -16.15 -28.33 0.83
C ASP A 17 -14.68 -28.38 0.40
N THR A 18 -13.95 -27.30 0.63
CA THR A 18 -12.57 -27.08 0.16
C THR A 18 -12.42 -27.26 -1.35
N ASP A 19 -13.50 -26.99 -2.09
CA ASP A 19 -13.56 -27.18 -3.54
C ASP A 19 -13.22 -25.93 -4.33
N LEU A 20 -12.71 -26.15 -5.54
CA LEU A 20 -12.41 -25.13 -6.51
C LEU A 20 -13.31 -25.33 -7.74
N TYR A 21 -14.25 -24.42 -7.92
CA TYR A 21 -15.16 -24.40 -9.07
C TYR A 21 -14.48 -23.69 -10.23
N LEU A 22 -13.98 -24.48 -11.16
CA LEU A 22 -13.26 -24.00 -12.35
C LEU A 22 -14.24 -23.67 -13.47
N ALA A 23 -14.22 -22.43 -13.92
CA ALA A 23 -14.95 -22.01 -15.13
C ALA A 23 -14.24 -22.51 -16.39
N ASP A 24 -15.02 -22.85 -17.41
CA ASP A 24 -14.56 -23.28 -18.73
C ASP A 24 -14.75 -22.20 -19.83
N LYS A 25 -15.24 -21.00 -19.45
CA LYS A 25 -15.53 -19.88 -20.35
C LYS A 25 -15.04 -18.56 -19.78
N PHE A 26 -14.61 -17.69 -20.68
CA PHE A 26 -14.27 -16.31 -20.34
C PHE A 26 -15.51 -15.51 -19.95
N LEU A 27 -15.30 -14.49 -19.13
CA LEU A 27 -16.33 -13.52 -18.82
C LEU A 27 -16.82 -12.80 -20.06
N ASN A 28 -18.13 -12.58 -20.14
CA ASN A 28 -18.69 -11.61 -21.06
C ASN A 28 -18.44 -10.20 -20.50
N ILE A 29 -17.45 -9.52 -21.05
CA ILE A 29 -16.99 -8.22 -20.54
C ILE A 29 -17.92 -7.12 -21.07
N THR A 30 -18.88 -6.73 -20.24
CA THR A 30 -19.69 -5.53 -20.46
C THR A 30 -18.92 -4.28 -20.01
N PRO A 31 -19.30 -3.04 -20.43
CA PRO A 31 -18.62 -1.82 -20.00
C PRO A 31 -18.51 -1.65 -18.47
N LYS A 32 -19.52 -2.09 -17.70
CA LYS A 32 -19.48 -2.07 -16.23
C LYS A 32 -18.51 -3.10 -15.64
N ILE A 33 -18.44 -4.29 -16.23
CA ILE A 33 -17.49 -5.33 -15.81
C ILE A 33 -16.07 -4.89 -16.14
N GLU A 34 -15.85 -4.33 -17.33
CA GLU A 34 -14.55 -3.77 -17.71
C GLU A 34 -14.11 -2.67 -16.74
N GLU A 35 -14.98 -1.71 -16.44
CA GLU A 35 -14.69 -0.65 -15.46
C GLU A 35 -14.36 -1.23 -14.08
N TYR A 36 -15.09 -2.25 -13.63
CA TYR A 36 -14.83 -2.93 -12.37
C TYR A 36 -13.44 -3.56 -12.33
N LEU A 37 -13.10 -4.36 -13.33
CA LEU A 37 -11.80 -5.01 -13.44
C LEU A 37 -10.66 -3.99 -13.55
N ARG A 38 -10.83 -2.97 -14.39
CA ARG A 38 -9.86 -1.89 -14.55
C ARG A 38 -9.58 -1.19 -13.23
N LYS A 39 -10.61 -0.84 -12.45
CA LYS A 39 -10.43 -0.21 -11.13
C LYS A 39 -9.73 -1.12 -10.12
N LYS A 40 -9.92 -2.45 -10.19
CA LYS A 40 -9.15 -3.39 -9.36
C LYS A 40 -7.68 -3.41 -9.74
N ILE A 41 -7.38 -3.42 -11.05
CA ILE A 41 -6.01 -3.38 -11.58
C ILE A 41 -5.32 -2.05 -11.22
N GLU A 42 -5.98 -0.90 -11.43
CA GLU A 42 -5.43 0.43 -11.14
C GLU A 42 -4.94 0.56 -9.69
N ARG A 43 -5.64 -0.10 -8.74
CA ARG A 43 -5.24 -0.09 -7.33
C ARG A 43 -3.96 -0.86 -7.04
N VAL A 44 -3.58 -1.78 -7.90
CA VAL A 44 -2.33 -2.53 -7.74
C VAL A 44 -1.11 -1.65 -8.07
N TYR A 45 -1.31 -0.54 -8.78
CA TYR A 45 -0.25 0.44 -9.05
C TYR A 45 -0.21 1.58 -8.01
N SER A 46 -0.65 1.34 -6.79
CA SER A 46 -0.59 2.33 -5.71
C SER A 46 0.68 2.23 -4.89
N ASP A 47 0.93 3.25 -4.06
CA ASP A 47 2.02 3.27 -3.07
C ASP A 47 1.93 2.16 -1.99
N GLU A 48 0.84 1.38 -1.98
CA GLU A 48 0.66 0.21 -1.13
C GLU A 48 1.25 -1.07 -1.73
N ALA A 49 1.57 -1.06 -3.03
CA ALA A 49 2.08 -2.23 -3.74
C ALA A 49 3.56 -2.48 -3.43
N LYS A 50 3.88 -3.72 -3.15
CA LYS A 50 5.23 -4.24 -3.22
C LYS A 50 5.62 -4.41 -4.68
N THR A 51 6.90 -4.36 -4.99
CA THR A 51 7.39 -4.50 -6.37
C THR A 51 8.54 -5.48 -6.46
N GLY A 52 8.74 -6.04 -7.65
CA GLY A 52 9.88 -6.91 -7.95
C GLY A 52 9.99 -7.19 -9.43
N ILE A 53 10.95 -8.03 -9.77
CA ILE A 53 11.17 -8.54 -11.14
C ILE A 53 11.34 -10.04 -11.00
N PHE A 54 10.49 -10.82 -11.67
CA PHE A 54 10.63 -12.27 -11.66
C PHE A 54 11.91 -12.71 -12.36
N GLU A 55 12.59 -13.66 -11.74
CA GLU A 55 13.66 -14.38 -12.41
C GLU A 55 13.09 -15.19 -13.59
N GLU A 56 13.90 -15.35 -14.65
CA GLU A 56 13.47 -16.03 -15.89
C GLU A 56 12.97 -17.46 -15.66
N TYR A 57 13.52 -18.12 -14.66
CA TYR A 57 13.21 -19.53 -14.34
C TYR A 57 12.21 -19.68 -13.19
N ASN A 58 11.58 -18.60 -12.73
CA ASN A 58 10.60 -18.66 -11.65
C ASN A 58 9.45 -19.61 -11.99
N PRO A 59 9.11 -20.57 -11.10
CA PRO A 59 8.10 -21.59 -11.38
C PRO A 59 6.71 -21.02 -11.61
N PHE A 60 6.32 -19.95 -10.89
CA PHE A 60 5.04 -19.29 -11.07
C PHE A 60 4.94 -18.63 -12.45
N LEU A 61 5.98 -17.93 -12.87
CA LEU A 61 6.01 -17.27 -14.17
C LEU A 61 5.87 -18.28 -15.32
N LYS A 62 6.47 -19.47 -15.20
CA LYS A 62 6.37 -20.55 -16.20
C LYS A 62 4.97 -21.12 -16.37
N MET A 63 4.10 -20.95 -15.40
CA MET A 63 2.70 -21.37 -15.51
C MET A 63 1.85 -20.39 -16.33
N ILE A 64 2.38 -19.19 -16.63
CA ILE A 64 1.68 -18.19 -17.44
C ILE A 64 2.03 -18.43 -18.91
N THR A 65 1.03 -18.90 -19.66
CA THR A 65 1.10 -19.17 -21.10
C THR A 65 0.24 -18.18 -21.88
N ASP A 66 0.27 -18.28 -23.21
CA ASP A 66 -0.63 -17.48 -24.07
C ASP A 66 -2.09 -17.92 -23.95
N ASP A 67 -2.35 -19.14 -23.46
CA ASP A 67 -3.70 -19.61 -23.15
C ASP A 67 -4.09 -19.22 -21.72
N LEU A 68 -4.95 -18.22 -21.61
CA LEU A 68 -5.45 -17.76 -20.31
C LEU A 68 -6.28 -18.84 -19.58
N LEU A 69 -6.97 -19.71 -20.27
CA LEU A 69 -7.77 -20.77 -19.63
C LEU A 69 -6.84 -21.79 -18.96
N GLU A 70 -5.85 -22.29 -19.69
CA GLU A 70 -4.83 -23.20 -19.14
C GLU A 70 -4.09 -22.55 -17.95
N THR A 71 -3.60 -21.33 -18.14
CA THR A 71 -2.92 -20.53 -17.11
C THR A 71 -3.78 -20.39 -15.84
N SER A 72 -5.05 -20.02 -16.00
CA SER A 72 -5.95 -19.75 -14.87
C SER A 72 -6.25 -21.01 -14.05
N VAL A 73 -6.45 -22.15 -14.72
CA VAL A 73 -6.68 -23.43 -14.05
C VAL A 73 -5.43 -23.89 -13.29
N ALA A 74 -4.26 -23.80 -13.91
CA ALA A 74 -2.99 -24.16 -13.28
C ALA A 74 -2.70 -23.30 -12.04
N LEU A 75 -2.83 -21.99 -12.16
CA LEU A 75 -2.58 -21.05 -11.05
C LEU A 75 -3.65 -21.14 -9.95
N ALA A 76 -4.91 -21.39 -10.29
CA ALA A 76 -5.96 -21.58 -9.29
C ALA A 76 -5.72 -22.83 -8.44
N ASN A 77 -5.32 -23.96 -9.06
CA ASN A 77 -4.96 -25.16 -8.33
C ASN A 77 -3.73 -24.94 -7.45
N ARG A 78 -2.68 -24.31 -7.98
CA ARG A 78 -1.47 -23.99 -7.20
C ARG A 78 -1.80 -23.08 -6.01
N TRP A 79 -2.63 -22.05 -6.21
CA TRP A 79 -3.10 -21.18 -5.14
C TRP A 79 -3.89 -21.95 -4.08
N LYS A 80 -4.79 -22.85 -4.48
CA LYS A 80 -5.57 -23.69 -3.57
C LYS A 80 -4.65 -24.52 -2.65
N GLU A 81 -3.63 -25.16 -3.20
CA GLU A 81 -2.65 -25.95 -2.43
C GLU A 81 -2.05 -25.16 -1.27
N GLU A 82 -1.71 -23.88 -1.50
CA GLU A 82 -1.13 -23.01 -0.47
C GLU A 82 -2.19 -22.43 0.48
N PHE A 83 -3.39 -22.11 -0.03
CA PHE A 83 -4.39 -21.38 0.73
C PHE A 83 -5.27 -22.27 1.61
N VAL A 84 -5.54 -23.51 1.21
CA VAL A 84 -6.48 -24.41 1.89
C VAL A 84 -6.12 -24.69 3.34
N VAL A 85 -4.86 -24.62 3.70
CA VAL A 85 -4.35 -24.83 5.06
C VAL A 85 -4.36 -23.55 5.92
N SER A 86 -4.89 -22.45 5.38
CA SER A 86 -5.02 -21.19 6.13
C SER A 86 -6.21 -21.23 7.09
N ASP A 87 -6.14 -20.38 8.13
CA ASP A 87 -7.25 -20.19 9.08
C ASP A 87 -8.40 -19.33 8.47
N ASN A 88 -8.34 -19.00 7.15
CA ASN A 88 -9.32 -18.19 6.48
C ASN A 88 -10.46 -19.04 5.90
N GLN A 89 -11.67 -18.77 6.36
CA GLN A 89 -12.88 -19.53 6.03
C GLN A 89 -13.86 -18.74 5.14
N LYS A 90 -13.36 -17.91 4.23
CA LYS A 90 -14.20 -17.13 3.33
C LYS A 90 -14.20 -17.72 1.92
N THR A 91 -15.35 -17.66 1.25
CA THR A 91 -15.44 -17.91 -0.19
C THR A 91 -14.63 -16.84 -0.93
N ASN A 92 -13.84 -17.26 -1.91
CA ASN A 92 -12.97 -16.39 -2.68
C ASN A 92 -13.21 -16.57 -4.18
N ASP A 93 -13.29 -15.45 -4.89
CA ASP A 93 -13.17 -15.45 -6.34
C ASP A 93 -11.71 -15.24 -6.73
N LEU A 94 -11.21 -16.06 -7.63
CA LEU A 94 -9.89 -15.99 -8.26
C LEU A 94 -10.08 -15.47 -9.67
N VAL A 95 -9.67 -14.23 -9.90
CA VAL A 95 -9.87 -13.53 -11.17
C VAL A 95 -8.54 -13.44 -11.90
N PHE A 96 -8.51 -13.97 -13.12
CA PHE A 96 -7.35 -13.96 -14.00
C PHE A 96 -7.65 -13.09 -15.21
N ILE A 97 -6.76 -12.17 -15.53
CA ILE A 97 -7.02 -11.14 -16.55
C ILE A 97 -5.79 -10.99 -17.45
N GLN A 98 -6.02 -11.04 -18.76
CA GLN A 98 -5.06 -10.53 -19.75
C GLN A 98 -5.51 -9.14 -20.17
N PHE A 99 -4.61 -8.17 -20.09
CA PHE A 99 -4.89 -6.79 -20.47
C PHE A 99 -3.66 -6.11 -21.08
N SER A 100 -3.87 -5.00 -21.78
CA SER A 100 -2.77 -4.14 -22.19
C SER A 100 -2.78 -2.85 -21.37
N LYS A 101 -1.59 -2.36 -21.03
CA LYS A 101 -1.37 -1.06 -20.42
C LYS A 101 -0.34 -0.32 -21.30
N GLU A 102 -0.76 0.83 -21.84
CA GLU A 102 0.13 1.65 -22.70
C GLU A 102 0.72 0.84 -23.87
N GLY A 103 -0.08 -0.07 -24.44
CA GLY A 103 0.31 -0.93 -25.55
C GLY A 103 1.14 -2.18 -25.19
N VAL A 104 1.50 -2.37 -23.92
CA VAL A 104 2.27 -3.53 -23.45
C VAL A 104 1.33 -4.56 -22.80
N ASP A 105 1.59 -5.83 -23.06
CA ASP A 105 0.80 -6.94 -22.50
C ASP A 105 1.14 -7.23 -21.06
N HIS A 106 0.07 -7.40 -20.26
CA HIS A 106 0.11 -7.67 -18.84
C HIS A 106 -0.82 -8.82 -18.47
N PHE A 107 -0.49 -9.45 -17.37
CA PHE A 107 -1.31 -10.45 -16.71
C PHE A 107 -1.65 -9.99 -15.30
N ALA A 108 -2.89 -10.24 -14.84
CA ALA A 108 -3.27 -10.02 -13.46
C ALA A 108 -3.90 -11.26 -12.84
N PHE A 109 -3.56 -11.51 -11.58
CA PHE A 109 -4.22 -12.48 -10.70
C PHE A 109 -4.74 -11.73 -9.48
N LEU A 110 -6.06 -11.75 -9.28
CA LEU A 110 -6.72 -11.10 -8.15
C LEU A 110 -7.44 -12.16 -7.31
N ARG A 111 -7.19 -12.18 -5.99
CA ARG A 111 -8.02 -12.90 -5.03
C ARG A 111 -8.99 -11.91 -4.39
N ILE A 112 -10.26 -12.20 -4.45
CA ILE A 112 -11.34 -11.37 -3.91
C ILE A 112 -12.17 -12.20 -2.94
N ALA A 113 -12.06 -11.92 -1.64
CA ALA A 113 -12.94 -12.52 -0.64
C ALA A 113 -14.35 -11.96 -0.81
N LEU A 114 -15.30 -12.85 -1.02
CA LEU A 114 -16.71 -12.50 -1.17
C LEU A 114 -17.30 -12.05 0.18
N ARG A 115 -18.33 -11.22 0.11
CA ARG A 115 -18.91 -10.57 1.30
C ARG A 115 -20.40 -10.86 1.43
N GLU A 116 -20.84 -10.87 2.66
CA GLU A 116 -22.27 -10.76 2.98
C GLU A 116 -22.67 -9.29 2.98
N THR A 117 -23.84 -9.00 2.40
CA THR A 117 -24.41 -7.64 2.38
C THR A 117 -25.89 -7.69 2.67
N LEU A 118 -26.39 -6.69 3.41
CA LEU A 118 -27.81 -6.49 3.60
C LEU A 118 -28.35 -5.74 2.38
N THR A 119 -29.37 -6.30 1.74
CA THR A 119 -30.05 -5.71 0.59
C THR A 119 -31.50 -5.38 0.96
N HIS A 120 -31.91 -4.14 0.80
CA HIS A 120 -33.28 -3.70 0.93
C HIS A 120 -34.03 -3.99 -0.37
N LEU A 121 -35.11 -4.78 -0.28
CA LEU A 121 -35.96 -5.08 -1.42
C LEU A 121 -37.11 -4.08 -1.44
N GLY A 122 -36.97 -2.99 -2.21
CA GLY A 122 -38.04 -2.01 -2.40
C GLY A 122 -39.22 -2.59 -3.20
N GLY A 123 -40.44 -2.11 -2.90
CA GLY A 123 -41.65 -2.49 -3.63
C GLY A 123 -42.43 -3.69 -3.04
N GLU A 124 -41.93 -4.33 -2.00
CA GLU A 124 -42.70 -5.32 -1.21
C GLU A 124 -43.43 -4.62 -0.05
N VAL A 125 -44.65 -5.10 0.28
CA VAL A 125 -45.51 -4.47 1.32
C VAL A 125 -44.83 -4.45 2.69
N ASP A 126 -44.04 -5.51 3.00
CA ASP A 126 -43.38 -5.67 4.31
C ASP A 126 -41.99 -5.00 4.40
N ASN A 127 -41.57 -4.32 3.34
CA ASN A 127 -40.29 -3.57 3.30
C ASN A 127 -39.05 -4.39 3.79
N PRO A 128 -38.82 -5.61 3.27
CA PRO A 128 -37.87 -6.54 3.88
C PRO A 128 -36.42 -6.18 3.58
N ILE A 129 -35.57 -6.44 4.58
CA ILE A 129 -34.11 -6.46 4.41
C ILE A 129 -33.67 -7.95 4.35
N LYS A 130 -32.96 -8.33 3.30
CA LYS A 130 -32.41 -9.68 3.13
C LYS A 130 -30.89 -9.68 3.20
N LEU A 131 -30.32 -10.69 3.84
CA LEU A 131 -28.90 -10.98 3.77
C LEU A 131 -28.62 -11.69 2.43
N THR A 132 -27.73 -11.10 1.62
CA THR A 132 -27.22 -11.73 0.41
C THR A 132 -25.77 -12.12 0.64
N GLN A 133 -25.40 -13.33 0.24
CA GLN A 133 -24.06 -13.90 0.37
C GLN A 133 -23.29 -13.82 -0.97
N ASN A 134 -22.00 -14.04 -0.89
CA ASN A 134 -21.13 -14.15 -2.08
C ASN A 134 -21.16 -12.91 -3.00
N ASN A 135 -21.24 -11.73 -2.41
CA ASN A 135 -21.21 -10.48 -3.18
C ASN A 135 -19.78 -9.99 -3.41
N LEU A 136 -19.49 -9.60 -4.64
CA LEU A 136 -18.27 -8.89 -4.96
C LEU A 136 -18.21 -7.54 -4.23
N PRO A 137 -17.04 -7.14 -3.69
CA PRO A 137 -16.89 -5.81 -3.09
C PRO A 137 -17.04 -4.71 -4.15
N GLY A 138 -17.56 -3.56 -3.74
CA GLY A 138 -17.81 -2.42 -4.63
C GLY A 138 -16.57 -1.93 -5.38
N PHE A 139 -16.79 -1.06 -6.37
CA PHE A 139 -15.73 -0.49 -7.22
C PHE A 139 -14.62 0.20 -6.43
N GLY A 140 -14.96 0.87 -5.34
CA GLY A 140 -14.03 1.58 -4.46
C GLY A 140 -13.16 0.68 -3.57
N THR A 141 -13.37 -0.62 -3.53
CA THR A 141 -12.58 -1.57 -2.71
C THR A 141 -11.58 -2.31 -3.57
N GLY A 142 -10.33 -2.44 -3.13
CA GLY A 142 -9.31 -3.28 -3.78
C GLY A 142 -9.61 -4.78 -3.68
N ALA A 143 -8.89 -5.59 -4.43
CA ALA A 143 -8.81 -7.02 -4.17
C ALA A 143 -8.11 -7.29 -2.83
N ASP A 144 -8.34 -8.44 -2.23
CA ASP A 144 -7.67 -8.80 -0.97
C ASP A 144 -6.20 -9.11 -1.20
N GLU A 145 -5.90 -9.75 -2.33
CA GLU A 145 -4.56 -9.93 -2.87
C GLU A 145 -4.61 -9.71 -4.37
N ALA A 146 -3.57 -9.10 -4.92
CA ALA A 146 -3.53 -8.76 -6.33
C ALA A 146 -2.09 -8.73 -6.84
N LEU A 147 -1.84 -9.47 -7.88
CA LEU A 147 -0.59 -9.50 -8.62
C LEU A 147 -0.84 -8.95 -10.03
N VAL A 148 0.00 -8.03 -10.47
CA VAL A 148 0.05 -7.57 -11.86
C VAL A 148 1.45 -7.73 -12.38
N ILE A 149 1.60 -8.36 -13.55
CA ILE A 149 2.88 -8.65 -14.19
C ILE A 149 2.92 -7.99 -15.57
N ASN A 150 3.98 -7.26 -15.83
CA ASN A 150 4.35 -6.88 -17.19
C ASN A 150 5.04 -8.07 -17.87
N LEU A 151 4.42 -8.65 -18.88
CA LEU A 151 4.89 -9.89 -19.52
C LEU A 151 6.20 -9.72 -20.30
N GLN A 152 6.53 -8.49 -20.71
CA GLN A 152 7.77 -8.22 -21.42
C GLN A 152 8.97 -8.03 -20.48
N SER A 153 8.80 -7.22 -19.41
CA SER A 153 9.89 -6.88 -18.49
C SER A 153 9.97 -7.78 -17.26
N ARG A 154 8.96 -8.63 -17.04
CA ARG A 154 8.78 -9.46 -15.85
C ARG A 154 8.67 -8.66 -14.54
N LYS A 155 8.54 -7.33 -14.64
CA LYS A 155 8.26 -6.48 -13.48
C LYS A 155 6.87 -6.77 -12.97
N TYR A 156 6.73 -6.83 -11.64
CA TYR A 156 5.43 -7.04 -11.01
C TYR A 156 5.13 -6.03 -9.92
N HIS A 157 3.84 -5.83 -9.69
CA HIS A 157 3.27 -5.12 -8.55
C HIS A 157 2.41 -6.10 -7.78
N LEU A 158 2.53 -6.10 -6.45
CA LEU A 158 1.86 -7.05 -5.56
C LEU A 158 1.20 -6.32 -4.40
N ILE A 159 -0.10 -6.49 -4.26
CA ILE A 159 -0.84 -6.23 -3.03
C ILE A 159 -1.07 -7.57 -2.36
N GLU A 160 -0.61 -7.74 -1.13
CA GLU A 160 -0.88 -8.94 -0.34
C GLU A 160 -1.16 -8.61 1.12
N LYS A 161 -1.89 -9.50 1.77
CA LYS A 161 -2.16 -9.46 3.20
C LYS A 161 -1.47 -10.62 3.90
N ARG A 162 -1.01 -10.36 5.12
CA ARG A 162 -0.58 -11.46 5.98
C ARG A 162 -1.80 -12.27 6.38
N ILE A 163 -1.78 -13.55 6.10
CA ILE A 163 -2.83 -14.52 6.45
C ILE A 163 -2.32 -15.45 7.55
N LYS A 164 -3.22 -15.87 8.41
CA LYS A 164 -2.91 -16.75 9.53
C LYS A 164 -2.93 -18.21 9.07
N PHE A 165 -1.87 -18.94 9.39
CA PHE A 165 -1.69 -20.36 9.15
C PHE A 165 -1.25 -21.02 10.45
N ASN A 166 -2.06 -21.90 11.02
CA ASN A 166 -1.76 -22.58 12.29
C ASN A 166 -1.31 -21.60 13.39
N GLY A 167 -1.96 -20.45 13.48
CA GLY A 167 -1.65 -19.43 14.48
C GLY A 167 -0.57 -18.41 14.09
N ALA A 168 0.26 -18.65 13.08
CA ALA A 168 1.31 -17.75 12.60
C ALA A 168 0.84 -16.94 11.38
N PHE A 169 1.23 -15.65 11.31
CA PHE A 169 0.95 -14.79 10.17
C PHE A 169 2.06 -14.85 9.12
N LEU A 170 1.73 -15.27 7.89
CA LEU A 170 2.66 -15.40 6.77
C LEU A 170 2.24 -14.51 5.58
N ASN A 171 3.22 -14.09 4.78
CA ASN A 171 3.00 -13.52 3.45
C ASN A 171 3.00 -14.66 2.42
N TYR A 172 2.10 -15.62 2.57
CA TYR A 172 2.11 -16.86 1.77
C TYR A 172 2.08 -16.60 0.27
N PHE A 173 1.48 -15.49 -0.16
CA PHE A 173 1.34 -15.17 -1.58
C PHE A 173 2.73 -14.91 -2.20
N SER A 174 3.54 -14.03 -1.62
CA SER A 174 4.91 -13.79 -2.10
C SER A 174 5.84 -14.95 -1.77
N GLU A 175 5.81 -15.46 -0.54
CA GLU A 175 6.79 -16.43 -0.05
C GLU A 175 6.57 -17.84 -0.63
N ASN A 176 5.32 -18.33 -0.62
CA ASN A 176 5.02 -19.71 -1.03
C ASN A 176 4.55 -19.79 -2.48
N LEU A 177 3.58 -18.96 -2.87
CA LEU A 177 2.97 -19.04 -4.19
C LEU A 177 3.89 -18.49 -5.27
N LEU A 178 4.40 -17.25 -5.11
CA LEU A 178 5.30 -16.63 -6.08
C LEU A 178 6.76 -17.09 -5.94
N GLN A 179 7.15 -17.51 -4.74
CA GLN A 179 8.55 -17.82 -4.37
C GLN A 179 9.47 -16.63 -4.64
N GLU A 180 9.03 -15.44 -4.22
CA GLU A 180 9.71 -14.15 -4.42
C GLU A 180 9.86 -13.38 -3.12
N GLN A 181 10.87 -12.51 -3.08
CA GLN A 181 11.07 -11.54 -2.01
C GLN A 181 10.88 -10.12 -2.56
N PRO A 182 9.64 -9.64 -2.65
CA PRO A 182 9.37 -8.32 -3.22
C PRO A 182 9.92 -7.20 -2.33
N LYS A 183 10.34 -6.11 -2.95
CA LYS A 183 10.66 -4.86 -2.24
C LYS A 183 9.41 -4.38 -1.50
N ILE A 184 9.58 -3.86 -0.30
CA ILE A 184 8.47 -3.33 0.49
C ILE A 184 7.84 -2.13 -0.23
N SER A 185 6.54 -1.90 0.03
CA SER A 185 5.82 -0.81 -0.63
C SER A 185 6.34 0.57 -0.22
N PRO A 186 6.27 1.58 -1.10
CA PRO A 186 6.70 2.95 -0.78
C PRO A 186 6.06 3.51 0.50
N LYS A 187 4.76 3.29 0.70
CA LYS A 187 4.05 3.68 1.92
C LYS A 187 4.60 3.00 3.19
N LYS A 188 5.03 1.75 3.06
CA LYS A 188 5.60 0.99 4.18
C LYS A 188 7.04 1.42 4.44
N SER A 189 7.77 1.80 3.39
CA SER A 189 9.11 2.37 3.49
C SER A 189 9.12 3.67 4.30
N ILE A 190 8.18 4.58 4.05
CA ILE A 190 8.04 5.81 4.85
C ILE A 190 7.90 5.46 6.35
N LYS A 191 6.99 4.54 6.68
CA LYS A 191 6.77 4.16 8.09
C LYS A 191 8.00 3.51 8.74
N GLU A 192 8.75 2.73 7.98
CA GLU A 192 9.98 2.11 8.50
C GLU A 192 11.09 3.15 8.69
N ILE A 193 11.19 4.12 7.79
CA ILE A 193 12.08 5.28 7.92
C ILE A 193 11.73 6.08 9.18
N GLU A 194 10.45 6.48 9.36
CA GLU A 194 9.99 7.23 10.54
C GLU A 194 10.30 6.47 11.84
N LYS A 195 9.98 5.18 11.89
CA LYS A 195 10.21 4.32 13.05
C LYS A 195 11.70 4.17 13.37
N THR A 196 12.53 3.98 12.34
CA THR A 196 13.99 3.84 12.54
C THR A 196 14.61 5.15 12.97
N ALA A 197 14.18 6.29 12.38
CA ALA A 197 14.64 7.61 12.79
C ALA A 197 14.32 7.88 14.27
N GLN A 198 13.09 7.60 14.70
CA GLN A 198 12.69 7.75 16.10
C GLN A 198 13.54 6.89 17.04
N ARG A 199 13.74 5.60 16.72
CA ARG A 199 14.55 4.69 17.54
C ARG A 199 16.01 5.15 17.65
N ILE A 200 16.59 5.66 16.56
CA ILE A 200 17.95 6.20 16.59
C ILE A 200 18.02 7.47 17.42
N ALA A 201 17.04 8.39 17.28
CA ALA A 201 16.98 9.60 18.09
C ALA A 201 16.89 9.29 19.60
N GLU A 202 16.04 8.33 19.99
CA GLU A 202 15.94 7.84 21.38
C GLU A 202 17.29 7.33 21.91
N ASN A 203 17.97 6.49 21.12
CA ASN A 203 19.27 5.91 21.51
C ASN A 203 20.38 6.96 21.71
N PHE A 204 20.29 8.09 20.99
CA PHE A 204 21.26 9.19 21.06
C PHE A 204 20.74 10.41 21.86
N GLN A 205 19.63 10.27 22.59
CA GLN A 205 19.01 11.32 23.41
C GLN A 205 18.67 12.59 22.61
N GLN A 206 18.21 12.41 21.37
CA GLN A 206 17.80 13.47 20.46
C GLN A 206 16.29 13.42 20.17
N ASP A 207 15.51 12.65 20.94
CA ASP A 207 14.09 12.41 20.76
C ASP A 207 13.23 13.45 21.50
N ASP A 208 13.19 14.66 21.01
CA ASP A 208 12.22 15.65 21.45
C ASP A 208 11.01 15.71 20.52
N PHE A 209 9.99 16.49 20.88
CA PHE A 209 8.80 16.63 20.04
C PHE A 209 9.12 17.27 18.69
N GLN A 210 10.19 18.06 18.59
CA GLN A 210 10.63 18.70 17.35
C GLN A 210 11.26 17.71 16.39
N PHE A 211 11.89 16.63 16.92
CA PHE A 211 12.49 15.62 16.07
C PHE A 211 11.48 14.92 15.16
N GLN A 212 10.29 14.61 15.65
CA GLN A 212 9.24 14.03 14.82
C GLN A 212 8.80 14.96 13.69
N SER A 213 8.74 16.26 13.97
CA SER A 213 8.46 17.27 12.97
C SER A 213 9.60 17.38 11.96
N LYS A 214 10.85 17.34 12.42
CA LYS A 214 12.04 17.32 11.56
C LYS A 214 12.04 16.12 10.60
N VAL A 215 11.64 14.93 11.06
CA VAL A 215 11.49 13.73 10.21
C VAL A 215 10.46 13.97 9.10
N LYS A 216 9.29 14.51 9.45
CA LYS A 216 8.23 14.80 8.47
C LYS A 216 8.66 15.84 7.44
N SER A 217 9.32 16.90 7.88
CA SER A 217 9.87 17.93 7.00
C SER A 217 10.93 17.37 6.05
N ALA A 218 11.86 16.55 6.55
CA ALA A 218 12.89 15.94 5.72
C ALA A 218 12.28 15.01 4.64
N ILE A 219 11.24 14.22 5.00
CA ILE A 219 10.51 13.40 4.05
C ILE A 219 9.77 14.27 3.02
N PHE A 220 9.10 15.35 3.46
CA PHE A 220 8.40 16.27 2.58
C PHE A 220 9.35 16.89 1.56
N ASN A 221 10.46 17.46 2.01
CA ASN A 221 11.43 18.15 1.16
C ASN A 221 12.01 17.22 0.09
N GLN A 222 12.41 15.99 0.44
CA GLN A 222 12.93 15.04 -0.54
C GLN A 222 11.87 14.59 -1.56
N LEU A 223 10.62 14.39 -1.12
CA LEU A 223 9.54 14.04 -2.04
C LEU A 223 9.17 15.21 -2.97
N GLU A 224 9.24 16.45 -2.49
CA GLU A 224 8.96 17.63 -3.30
C GLU A 224 10.05 17.87 -4.35
N GLU A 225 11.33 17.67 -3.99
CA GLU A 225 12.46 17.91 -4.86
C GLU A 225 12.69 16.80 -5.90
N GLU A 226 12.57 15.53 -5.49
CA GLU A 226 13.07 14.41 -6.30
C GLU A 226 12.04 13.27 -6.51
N ASN A 227 10.87 13.29 -5.88
CA ASN A 227 9.94 12.17 -5.79
C ASN A 227 10.62 10.87 -5.31
N GLU A 228 11.68 10.99 -4.51
CA GLU A 228 12.50 9.88 -4.03
C GLU A 228 12.89 10.10 -2.56
N LEU A 229 12.98 9.02 -1.78
CA LEU A 229 13.53 9.05 -0.42
C LEU A 229 14.86 8.30 -0.39
N SER A 230 15.94 9.00 -0.12
CA SER A 230 17.28 8.44 0.07
C SER A 230 17.61 8.33 1.55
N PRO A 231 17.92 7.13 2.08
CA PRO A 231 18.35 6.97 3.47
C PRO A 231 19.56 7.85 3.84
N GLU A 232 20.50 8.03 2.92
CA GLU A 232 21.70 8.85 3.14
C GLU A 232 21.39 10.32 3.27
N LYS A 233 20.52 10.86 2.40
CA LYS A 233 20.11 12.26 2.47
C LYS A 233 19.30 12.51 3.74
N LEU A 234 18.32 11.63 4.04
CA LEU A 234 17.56 11.72 5.30
C LEU A 234 18.47 11.67 6.53
N ALA A 235 19.49 10.81 6.55
CA ALA A 235 20.43 10.74 7.66
C ALA A 235 21.18 12.06 7.87
N ASN A 236 21.59 12.72 6.78
CA ASN A 236 22.25 14.03 6.87
C ASN A 236 21.32 15.10 7.41
N ASP A 237 20.06 15.13 6.96
CA ASP A 237 19.08 16.12 7.38
C ASP A 237 18.68 15.91 8.86
N LEU A 238 18.53 14.66 9.30
CA LEU A 238 18.06 14.32 10.64
C LEU A 238 19.15 14.39 11.72
N PHE A 239 20.36 13.94 11.39
CA PHE A 239 21.47 13.77 12.34
C PHE A 239 22.74 14.54 11.93
N ASP A 240 22.58 15.77 11.47
CA ASP A 240 23.63 16.64 10.92
C ASP A 240 24.89 16.75 11.80
N ASN A 241 24.71 16.81 13.12
CA ASN A 241 25.79 16.95 14.10
C ASN A 241 26.25 15.63 14.74
N ASN A 242 25.73 14.46 14.32
CA ASN A 242 26.04 13.17 14.93
C ASN A 242 26.35 12.09 13.86
N LEU A 243 27.64 11.97 13.52
CA LEU A 243 28.09 10.98 12.52
C LEU A 243 27.71 9.55 12.89
N THR A 244 27.78 9.17 14.17
CA THR A 244 27.45 7.80 14.60
C THR A 244 25.97 7.52 14.43
N ALA A 245 25.08 8.48 14.78
CA ALA A 245 23.65 8.36 14.56
C ALA A 245 23.31 8.27 13.07
N ARG A 246 23.98 9.07 12.21
CA ARG A 246 23.81 9.00 10.73
C ARG A 246 24.14 7.61 10.20
N LEU A 247 25.29 7.08 10.54
CA LEU A 247 25.71 5.75 10.08
C LEU A 247 24.77 4.67 10.59
N SER A 248 24.41 4.70 11.89
CA SER A 248 23.46 3.73 12.46
C SER A 248 22.09 3.79 11.80
N PHE A 249 21.60 4.98 11.45
CA PHE A 249 20.33 5.14 10.75
C PHE A 249 20.39 4.53 9.34
N VAL A 250 21.42 4.88 8.56
CA VAL A 250 21.59 4.37 7.19
C VAL A 250 21.70 2.84 7.21
N ASP A 251 22.53 2.27 8.08
CA ASP A 251 22.72 0.83 8.16
C ASP A 251 21.42 0.10 8.49
N GLN A 252 20.66 0.58 9.49
CA GLN A 252 19.42 -0.05 9.91
C GLN A 252 18.28 0.13 8.89
N VAL A 253 18.19 1.27 8.20
CA VAL A 253 17.21 1.46 7.13
C VAL A 253 17.53 0.54 5.96
N LYS A 254 18.80 0.40 5.58
CA LYS A 254 19.24 -0.43 4.46
C LYS A 254 19.04 -1.94 4.67
N GLU A 255 18.91 -2.42 5.90
CA GLU A 255 18.51 -3.81 6.16
C GLU A 255 17.13 -4.14 5.53
N THR A 256 16.23 -3.18 5.47
CA THR A 256 14.87 -3.36 4.95
C THR A 256 14.64 -2.63 3.62
N ILE A 257 15.34 -1.51 3.41
CA ILE A 257 15.22 -0.60 2.25
C ILE A 257 16.62 -0.41 1.66
N PRO A 258 17.15 -1.38 0.91
CA PRO A 258 18.53 -1.32 0.40
C PRO A 258 18.77 -0.21 -0.62
N ASP A 259 17.75 0.16 -1.38
CA ASP A 259 17.80 1.19 -2.43
C ASP A 259 16.92 2.38 -2.08
N PRO A 260 17.16 3.58 -2.66
CA PRO A 260 16.25 4.72 -2.56
C PRO A 260 14.84 4.37 -3.01
N VAL A 261 13.83 4.89 -2.30
CA VAL A 261 12.42 4.62 -2.56
C VAL A 261 11.88 5.66 -3.53
N ARG A 262 11.50 5.23 -4.73
CA ARG A 262 10.93 6.10 -5.76
C ARG A 262 9.41 6.06 -5.75
N PHE A 263 8.81 7.21 -5.95
CA PHE A 263 7.38 7.40 -6.07
C PHE A 263 7.06 7.88 -7.49
N ASP A 264 5.93 7.44 -8.03
CA ASP A 264 5.38 8.12 -9.20
C ASP A 264 4.77 9.48 -8.79
N GLU A 265 4.49 10.34 -9.77
CA GLU A 265 3.99 11.71 -9.52
C GLU A 265 2.67 11.72 -8.72
N ILE A 266 1.79 10.74 -8.94
CA ILE A 266 0.49 10.64 -8.26
C ILE A 266 0.69 10.26 -6.80
N ASP A 267 1.52 9.26 -6.55
CA ASP A 267 1.79 8.77 -5.21
C ASP A 267 2.63 9.76 -4.42
N ALA A 268 3.63 10.40 -5.04
CA ALA A 268 4.39 11.49 -4.44
C ALA A 268 3.45 12.64 -4.02
N SER A 269 2.60 13.12 -4.92
CA SER A 269 1.61 14.17 -4.61
C SER A 269 0.66 13.78 -3.48
N ARG A 270 0.28 12.50 -3.39
CA ARG A 270 -0.56 12.00 -2.29
C ARG A 270 0.17 11.98 -0.95
N GLN A 271 1.44 11.62 -0.94
CA GLN A 271 2.26 11.65 0.27
C GLN A 271 2.58 13.10 0.68
N LEU A 272 2.96 13.97 -0.26
CA LEU A 272 3.18 15.40 -0.01
C LEU A 272 2.01 16.04 0.75
N LYS A 273 0.76 15.80 0.32
CA LYS A 273 -0.43 16.29 1.03
C LYS A 273 -0.54 15.83 2.49
N LYS A 274 0.04 14.67 2.86
CA LYS A 274 0.03 14.19 4.26
C LYS A 274 1.08 14.89 5.11
N PHE A 275 2.19 15.27 4.49
CA PHE A 275 3.30 15.91 5.16
C PHE A 275 3.32 17.45 4.99
N GLU A 276 2.37 18.01 4.21
CA GLU A 276 2.24 19.44 3.96
C GLU A 276 2.07 20.26 5.24
N ASN A 277 1.46 19.68 6.26
CA ASN A 277 1.15 20.33 7.51
C ASN A 277 1.64 19.54 8.72
N GLN A 278 2.24 20.24 9.68
CA GLN A 278 2.53 19.74 11.03
C GLN A 278 1.29 19.86 11.90
N LYS A 279 0.81 18.74 12.41
CA LYS A 279 -0.31 18.72 13.36
C LYS A 279 0.23 18.54 14.78
N LEU A 280 0.04 19.54 15.62
CA LEU A 280 0.44 19.54 17.02
C LEU A 280 -0.81 19.45 17.90
N SER A 281 -0.82 18.51 18.83
CA SER A 281 -1.86 18.37 19.85
C SER A 281 -1.26 18.73 21.21
N LEU A 282 -1.73 19.80 21.80
CA LEU A 282 -1.21 20.31 23.07
C LEU A 282 -1.95 19.70 24.25
N SER A 283 -1.27 19.58 25.40
CA SER A 283 -1.81 18.98 26.63
C SER A 283 -3.04 19.70 27.18
N ASN A 284 -3.23 20.97 26.84
CA ASN A 284 -4.38 21.78 27.21
C ASN A 284 -5.59 21.64 26.26
N GLY A 285 -5.52 20.73 25.26
CA GLY A 285 -6.59 20.44 24.30
C GLY A 285 -6.59 21.32 23.05
N ILE A 286 -5.60 22.21 22.89
CA ILE A 286 -5.43 22.99 21.67
C ILE A 286 -4.81 22.10 20.59
N GLU A 287 -5.35 22.14 19.38
CA GLU A 287 -4.75 21.56 18.18
C GLU A 287 -4.27 22.69 17.26
N LEU A 288 -3.02 22.60 16.80
CA LEU A 288 -2.45 23.51 15.83
C LEU A 288 -2.17 22.74 14.55
N LEU A 289 -2.55 23.33 13.43
CA LEU A 289 -2.19 22.85 12.09
C LEU A 289 -1.32 23.93 11.46
N VAL A 290 -0.04 23.63 11.30
CA VAL A 290 0.96 24.59 10.81
C VAL A 290 1.53 24.07 9.49
N PRO A 291 1.45 24.84 8.38
CA PRO A 291 2.10 24.46 7.13
C PRO A 291 3.60 24.22 7.34
N ASN A 292 4.16 23.23 6.65
CA ASN A 292 5.53 22.79 6.89
C ASN A 292 6.56 23.93 6.71
N HIS A 293 6.42 24.70 5.64
CA HIS A 293 7.29 25.86 5.37
C HIS A 293 7.20 26.96 6.44
N VAL A 294 6.04 27.11 7.12
CA VAL A 294 5.86 28.05 8.24
C VAL A 294 6.46 27.49 9.53
N TYR A 295 6.35 26.17 9.72
CA TYR A 295 6.89 25.48 10.89
C TYR A 295 8.42 25.52 10.93
N GLU A 296 9.07 25.42 9.78
CA GLU A 296 10.54 25.48 9.64
C GLU A 296 11.12 26.91 9.74
N ASP A 297 10.27 27.91 9.57
CA ASP A 297 10.68 29.32 9.63
C ASP A 297 10.64 29.85 11.08
N ALA A 298 11.79 29.97 11.71
CA ALA A 298 11.92 30.50 13.06
C ALA A 298 11.42 31.96 13.23
N GLU A 299 11.30 32.71 12.13
CA GLU A 299 10.69 34.04 12.14
C GLU A 299 9.16 33.98 12.18
N SER A 300 8.57 32.85 11.82
CA SER A 300 7.11 32.62 11.83
C SER A 300 6.63 31.85 13.05
N VAL A 301 7.34 30.81 13.48
CA VAL A 301 6.96 29.97 14.64
C VAL A 301 8.17 29.67 15.50
N GLU A 302 8.06 29.91 16.82
CA GLU A 302 9.11 29.62 17.78
C GLU A 302 8.59 28.79 18.94
N PHE A 303 9.35 27.75 19.32
CA PHE A 303 9.10 26.89 20.46
C PHE A 303 10.07 27.23 21.58
N ILE A 304 9.54 27.67 22.72
CA ILE A 304 10.32 28.12 23.87
C ILE A 304 10.13 27.12 25.00
N GLN A 305 11.22 26.52 25.45
CA GLN A 305 11.23 25.73 26.68
C GLN A 305 11.36 26.64 27.87
N ASN A 306 10.36 26.65 28.75
CA ASN A 306 10.34 27.46 29.94
C ASN A 306 11.18 26.80 31.07
N GLU A 307 11.66 27.61 32.03
CA GLU A 307 12.44 27.12 33.17
C GLU A 307 11.73 26.07 34.03
N ASN A 308 10.40 26.07 34.02
CA ASN A 308 9.56 25.07 34.73
C ASN A 308 9.33 23.78 33.93
N GLY A 309 10.00 23.58 32.80
CA GLY A 309 9.88 22.39 31.94
C GLY A 309 8.64 22.38 31.03
N THR A 310 7.82 23.44 31.02
CA THR A 310 6.71 23.57 30.06
C THR A 310 7.21 24.20 28.75
N TYR A 311 6.37 24.10 27.70
CA TYR A 311 6.64 24.73 26.41
C TYR A 311 5.68 25.87 26.14
N SER A 312 6.17 26.92 25.48
CA SER A 312 5.38 27.99 24.89
C SER A 312 5.56 27.97 23.36
N ILE A 313 4.52 28.26 22.63
CA ILE A 313 4.58 28.41 21.18
C ILE A 313 4.26 29.86 20.85
N LEU A 314 5.19 30.53 20.17
CA LEU A 314 5.03 31.90 19.74
C LEU A 314 4.84 31.92 18.22
N ILE A 315 3.71 32.45 17.76
CA ILE A 315 3.42 32.66 16.35
C ILE A 315 3.63 34.16 16.06
N LYS A 316 4.53 34.44 15.14
CA LYS A 316 5.01 35.80 14.86
C LYS A 316 4.48 36.26 13.51
N ASN A 317 4.61 37.58 13.26
CA ASN A 317 4.37 38.22 11.97
C ASN A 317 2.97 37.95 11.37
N ILE A 318 1.94 37.93 12.23
CA ILE A 318 0.55 37.74 11.81
C ILE A 318 0.00 39.10 11.35
N GLU A 319 -0.37 39.24 10.07
CA GLU A 319 -0.95 40.49 9.53
C GLU A 319 -2.43 40.65 9.87
N ASP A 320 -3.20 39.54 9.93
CA ASP A 320 -4.66 39.58 10.22
C ASP A 320 -5.12 38.29 10.92
N ILE A 321 -6.13 38.41 11.79
CA ILE A 321 -6.75 37.31 12.49
C ILE A 321 -8.24 37.35 12.23
N GLN A 322 -8.79 36.32 11.58
CA GLN A 322 -10.21 36.19 11.27
C GLN A 322 -10.84 35.03 12.02
N ASN A 323 -12.02 35.26 12.60
CA ASN A 323 -12.88 34.19 13.13
C ASN A 323 -13.63 33.52 11.97
N LYS A 324 -13.47 32.18 11.85
CA LYS A 324 -14.20 31.38 10.86
C LYS A 324 -15.31 30.58 11.51
#